data_d517d33e4efd512f1feb2448fa742328
#
_entry.id   d517d33e4efd512f1feb2448fa742328
#
_cell.length_a   1.000
_cell.length_b   1.000
_cell.length_c   1.000
_cell.angle_alpha   90.00
_cell.angle_beta   90.00
_cell.angle_gamma   90.00
#
_symmetry.space_group_name_H-M   'P 1'
#
loop_
_entity.id
_entity.type
_entity.pdbx_description
1 polymer ?
#
loop_
_entity_poly.entity_id
_entity_poly.type
_entity_poly.pdbx_seq_one_letter_code
_entity_poly.pdbx_strand_id
1 'polypeptide(L)'
;MSQGWFTEPFMRLAGPDEPDAGGKRSRRVERHDPVAALNQALSDVIDTVLDVRQAHRRVPETHALHAVLDRLFDDLRTWAGLLADRDRALGGSPLANMVSGAGRTPPHSWHGAASDEDVRRVVGEDLDRLGQHVTAALAEQHDDKVRAALAEVERGLETYRRALSEI
;
A
#
# COMPACT_ATOMS: atom_id res chain seq x y z
N MET A 1 -51.14 1.90 54.59
CA MET A 1 -51.65 2.40 53.29
C MET A 1 -50.66 2.06 52.24
N SER A 2 -51.04 1.09 51.46
CA SER A 2 -51.02 1.02 49.99
C SER A 2 -49.67 0.68 49.40
N GLN A 3 -49.59 -0.50 48.92
CA GLN A 3 -49.83 -1.17 47.64
C GLN A 3 -48.54 -1.18 46.83
N GLY A 4 -47.87 -2.22 46.57
CA GLY A 4 -48.22 -3.48 45.96
C GLY A 4 -48.33 -3.34 44.45
N TRP A 5 -47.21 -3.55 43.68
CA TRP A 5 -47.30 -3.90 42.27
C TRP A 5 -46.45 -5.12 42.02
N PHE A 6 -47.11 -6.22 41.88
CA PHE A 6 -46.68 -7.44 41.29
C PHE A 6 -46.29 -7.23 39.82
N THR A 7 -45.20 -7.74 39.40
CA THR A 7 -44.99 -8.08 37.99
C THR A 7 -44.56 -9.54 37.93
N GLU A 8 -45.39 -10.36 37.34
CA GLU A 8 -45.20 -11.73 37.06
C GLU A 8 -44.04 -12.01 36.10
N PRO A 9 -43.34 -13.16 36.25
CA PRO A 9 -42.34 -13.54 35.26
C PRO A 9 -43.05 -14.19 34.06
N PHE A 10 -42.82 -13.59 32.90
CA PHE A 10 -43.20 -14.18 31.61
C PHE A 10 -42.46 -15.48 31.37
N MET A 11 -43.16 -16.60 31.57
CA MET A 11 -42.74 -17.92 31.11
C MET A 11 -42.76 -17.94 29.59
N ARG A 12 -41.59 -17.85 28.96
CA ARG A 12 -41.47 -18.07 27.54
C ARG A 12 -41.34 -19.55 27.26
N LEU A 13 -42.43 -20.15 26.77
CA LEU A 13 -42.46 -21.48 26.23
C LEU A 13 -41.38 -21.68 25.15
N ALA A 14 -40.57 -22.70 25.34
CA ALA A 14 -39.64 -23.18 24.31
C ALA A 14 -40.46 -23.71 23.12
N GLY A 15 -40.29 -23.10 21.96
CA GLY A 15 -40.77 -23.61 20.69
C GLY A 15 -39.89 -24.77 20.21
N PRO A 16 -40.41 -25.64 19.33
CA PRO A 16 -39.68 -26.81 18.88
C PRO A 16 -38.46 -26.43 18.04
N ASP A 17 -37.43 -27.26 18.19
CA ASP A 17 -36.18 -27.28 17.46
C ASP A 17 -36.40 -27.05 15.96
N GLU A 18 -35.94 -25.93 15.44
CA GLU A 18 -35.71 -25.80 14.01
C GLU A 18 -34.43 -26.54 13.63
N PRO A 19 -34.44 -27.39 12.59
CA PRO A 19 -33.25 -28.09 12.15
C PRO A 19 -32.25 -27.06 11.60
N ASP A 20 -31.05 -27.12 12.17
CA ASP A 20 -29.85 -26.43 11.66
C ASP A 20 -29.74 -26.64 10.16
N ALA A 21 -30.17 -25.61 9.39
CA ALA A 21 -29.90 -25.49 7.98
C ALA A 21 -28.41 -25.24 7.86
N GLY A 22 -27.64 -26.32 7.78
CA GLY A 22 -26.21 -26.32 7.49
C GLY A 22 -25.90 -25.47 6.26
N GLY A 23 -25.83 -24.18 6.48
CA GLY A 23 -25.35 -23.21 5.51
C GLY A 23 -23.92 -23.59 5.17
N LYS A 24 -23.76 -24.27 4.03
CA LYS A 24 -22.47 -24.38 3.34
C LYS A 24 -21.90 -22.94 3.29
N ARG A 25 -21.04 -22.62 4.24
CA ARG A 25 -20.13 -21.50 4.09
C ARG A 25 -19.31 -21.83 2.86
N SER A 26 -19.79 -21.37 1.71
CA SER A 26 -18.98 -21.28 0.51
C SER A 26 -17.67 -20.65 0.98
N ARG A 27 -16.57 -21.41 0.91
CA ARG A 27 -15.24 -20.81 0.92
C ARG A 27 -15.27 -19.80 -0.21
N ARG A 28 -15.56 -18.56 0.15
CA ARG A 28 -15.29 -17.43 -0.71
C ARG A 28 -13.80 -17.49 -0.89
N VAL A 29 -13.35 -17.97 -2.05
CA VAL A 29 -11.99 -17.76 -2.49
C VAL A 29 -11.83 -16.26 -2.35
N GLU A 30 -11.00 -15.80 -1.43
CA GLU A 30 -10.63 -14.41 -1.30
C GLU A 30 -10.03 -14.03 -2.65
N ARG A 31 -10.87 -13.51 -3.52
CA ARG A 31 -10.39 -12.88 -4.75
C ARG A 31 -9.67 -11.64 -4.26
N HIS A 32 -8.35 -11.64 -4.39
CA HIS A 32 -7.57 -10.47 -4.06
C HIS A 32 -8.13 -9.29 -4.86
N ASP A 33 -8.59 -8.29 -4.12
CA ASP A 33 -9.23 -7.11 -4.69
C ASP A 33 -8.17 -6.30 -5.47
N PRO A 34 -8.29 -6.20 -6.80
CA PRO A 34 -7.33 -5.47 -7.61
C PRO A 34 -7.23 -3.99 -7.23
N VAL A 35 -8.32 -3.39 -6.78
CA VAL A 35 -8.35 -2.00 -6.28
C VAL A 35 -7.54 -1.88 -5.01
N ALA A 36 -7.68 -2.81 -4.08
CA ALA A 36 -6.90 -2.81 -2.84
C ALA A 36 -5.39 -2.95 -3.11
N ALA A 37 -4.99 -3.84 -4.03
CA ALA A 37 -3.60 -4.03 -4.42
C ALA A 37 -3.00 -2.77 -5.07
N LEU A 38 -3.74 -2.12 -5.97
CA LEU A 38 -3.31 -0.87 -6.61
C LEU A 38 -3.18 0.26 -5.59
N ASN A 39 -4.13 0.40 -4.68
CA ASN A 39 -4.10 1.42 -3.65
C ASN A 39 -2.93 1.24 -2.67
N GLN A 40 -2.60 -0.01 -2.31
CA GLN A 40 -1.44 -0.27 -1.49
C GLN A 40 -0.15 0.12 -2.23
N ALA A 41 0.03 -0.35 -3.46
CA ALA A 41 1.20 0.00 -4.27
C ALA A 41 1.30 1.52 -4.51
N LEU A 42 0.20 2.21 -4.78
CA LEU A 42 0.15 3.65 -4.93
C LEU A 42 0.56 4.38 -3.65
N SER A 43 0.09 3.92 -2.50
CA SER A 43 0.46 4.49 -1.20
C SER A 43 1.97 4.37 -0.95
N ASP A 44 2.54 3.20 -1.20
CA ASP A 44 3.98 2.94 -1.03
C ASP A 44 4.83 3.78 -1.99
N VAL A 45 4.40 3.92 -3.25
CA VAL A 45 5.05 4.81 -4.23
C VAL A 45 5.07 6.25 -3.73
N ILE A 46 3.95 6.75 -3.20
CA ILE A 46 3.86 8.14 -2.71
C ILE A 46 4.76 8.36 -1.49
N ASP A 47 4.81 7.41 -0.56
CA ASP A 47 5.68 7.50 0.60
C ASP A 47 7.16 7.51 0.14
N THR A 48 7.53 6.67 -0.83
CA THR A 48 8.86 6.66 -1.45
C THR A 48 9.17 7.99 -2.17
N VAL A 49 8.21 8.61 -2.87
CA VAL A 49 8.37 9.95 -3.48
C VAL A 49 8.79 10.98 -2.45
N LEU A 50 8.17 10.97 -1.26
CA LEU A 50 8.48 11.93 -0.19
C LEU A 50 9.90 11.72 0.35
N ASP A 51 10.31 10.49 0.57
CA ASP A 51 11.63 10.15 1.07
C ASP A 51 12.73 10.45 0.04
N VAL A 52 12.53 10.09 -1.23
CA VAL A 52 13.44 10.42 -2.33
C VAL A 52 13.60 11.94 -2.49
N ARG A 53 12.50 12.71 -2.39
CA ARG A 53 12.57 14.17 -2.44
C ARG A 53 13.37 14.77 -1.27
N GLN A 54 13.27 14.17 -0.09
CA GLN A 54 14.07 14.59 1.06
C GLN A 54 15.54 14.20 0.88
N ALA A 55 15.82 13.02 0.37
CA ALA A 55 17.14 12.53 0.04
C ALA A 55 17.84 13.42 -0.99
N HIS A 56 17.16 13.72 -2.09
CA HIS A 56 17.64 14.57 -3.18
C HIS A 56 18.14 15.94 -2.69
N ARG A 57 17.47 16.57 -1.74
CA ARG A 57 17.87 17.86 -1.18
C ARG A 57 19.16 17.82 -0.33
N ARG A 58 19.62 16.63 0.01
CA ARG A 58 20.81 16.42 0.85
C ARG A 58 22.06 16.09 0.04
N VAL A 59 21.87 15.69 -1.21
CA VAL A 59 22.96 15.31 -2.11
C VAL A 59 23.33 16.51 -2.97
N PRO A 60 24.62 16.90 -3.05
CA PRO A 60 25.07 17.97 -3.92
C PRO A 60 24.78 17.68 -5.40
N GLU A 61 24.38 18.68 -6.18
CA GLU A 61 24.06 18.57 -7.61
C GLU A 61 25.20 17.95 -8.45
N THR A 62 26.43 18.07 -7.99
CA THR A 62 27.62 17.55 -8.68
C THR A 62 27.83 16.05 -8.49
N HIS A 63 27.10 15.42 -7.60
CA HIS A 63 27.22 13.98 -7.32
C HIS A 63 26.41 13.13 -8.30
N ALA A 64 26.94 11.99 -8.71
CA ALA A 64 26.24 11.03 -9.56
C ALA A 64 24.91 10.57 -8.93
N LEU A 65 24.88 10.42 -7.61
CA LEU A 65 23.69 10.06 -6.83
C LEU A 65 22.54 11.09 -7.03
N HIS A 66 22.83 12.40 -7.13
CA HIS A 66 21.81 13.42 -7.36
C HIS A 66 21.05 13.17 -8.67
N ALA A 67 21.77 12.88 -9.77
CA ALA A 67 21.14 12.58 -11.05
C ALA A 67 20.33 11.26 -11.06
N VAL A 68 20.71 10.30 -10.22
CA VAL A 68 19.91 9.06 -10.04
C VAL A 68 18.63 9.36 -9.28
N LEU A 69 18.70 10.14 -8.20
CA LEU A 69 17.54 10.53 -7.39
C LEU A 69 16.56 11.41 -8.19
N ASP A 70 17.03 12.29 -9.06
CA ASP A 70 16.20 13.10 -9.96
C ASP A 70 15.34 12.20 -10.86
N ARG A 71 15.98 11.26 -11.55
CA ARG A 71 15.28 10.32 -12.44
C ARG A 71 14.33 9.42 -11.68
N LEU A 72 14.76 8.90 -10.53
CA LEU A 72 13.92 8.09 -9.67
C LEU A 72 12.66 8.86 -9.22
N PHE A 73 12.82 10.13 -8.84
CA PHE A 73 11.70 10.96 -8.44
C PHE A 73 10.67 11.15 -9.57
N ASP A 74 11.12 11.37 -10.80
CA ASP A 74 10.23 11.55 -11.95
C ASP A 74 9.53 10.23 -12.33
N ASP A 75 10.24 9.11 -12.28
CA ASP A 75 9.66 7.78 -12.56
C ASP A 75 8.66 7.36 -11.49
N LEU A 76 8.95 7.59 -10.21
CA LEU A 76 7.99 7.35 -9.12
C LEU A 76 6.69 8.13 -9.32
N ARG A 77 6.76 9.39 -9.75
CA ARG A 77 5.57 10.19 -10.07
C ARG A 77 4.80 9.62 -11.25
N THR A 78 5.51 9.16 -12.26
CA THR A 78 4.91 8.50 -13.43
C THR A 78 4.18 7.22 -13.02
N TRP A 79 4.82 6.39 -12.18
CA TRP A 79 4.18 5.17 -11.66
C TRP A 79 2.99 5.46 -10.76
N ALA A 80 3.05 6.51 -9.93
CA ALA A 80 1.89 6.94 -9.15
C ALA A 80 0.70 7.29 -10.05
N GLY A 81 0.94 8.02 -11.16
CA GLY A 81 -0.07 8.31 -12.17
C GLY A 81 -0.65 7.04 -12.81
N LEU A 82 0.22 6.13 -13.25
CA LEU A 82 -0.18 4.85 -13.85
C LEU A 82 -1.07 4.01 -12.93
N LEU A 83 -0.68 3.86 -11.66
CA LEU A 83 -1.43 3.09 -10.66
C LEU A 83 -2.78 3.75 -10.35
N ALA A 84 -2.79 5.09 -10.19
CA ALA A 84 -4.02 5.84 -9.93
C ALA A 84 -5.01 5.78 -11.10
N ASP A 85 -4.54 5.86 -12.34
CA ASP A 85 -5.40 5.74 -13.53
C ASP A 85 -5.98 4.33 -13.66
N ARG A 86 -5.20 3.32 -13.31
CA ARG A 86 -5.67 1.94 -13.31
C ARG A 86 -6.71 1.71 -12.21
N ASP A 87 -6.51 2.26 -11.02
CA ASP A 87 -7.46 2.20 -9.92
C ASP A 87 -8.81 2.83 -10.31
N ARG A 88 -8.79 4.04 -10.89
CA ARG A 88 -10.01 4.69 -11.39
C ARG A 88 -10.72 3.87 -12.47
N ALA A 89 -9.98 3.23 -13.36
CA ALA A 89 -10.55 2.39 -14.42
C ALA A 89 -11.30 1.16 -13.86
N LEU A 90 -10.99 0.73 -12.64
CA LEU A 90 -11.68 -0.33 -11.92
C LEU A 90 -12.77 0.19 -10.96
N GLY A 91 -13.05 1.50 -10.98
CA GLY A 91 -14.03 2.14 -10.11
C GLY A 91 -13.51 2.46 -8.71
N GLY A 92 -12.20 2.39 -8.51
CA GLY A 92 -11.55 2.79 -7.26
C GLY A 92 -11.47 4.30 -7.07
N SER A 93 -11.08 4.72 -5.88
CA SER A 93 -10.89 6.13 -5.51
C SER A 93 -9.51 6.35 -4.87
N PRO A 94 -8.46 6.55 -5.67
CA PRO A 94 -7.09 6.59 -5.19
C PRO A 94 -6.85 7.67 -4.13
N LEU A 95 -7.52 8.83 -4.22
CA LEU A 95 -7.36 9.92 -3.26
C LEU A 95 -8.01 9.64 -1.90
N ALA A 96 -9.16 8.96 -1.87
CA ALA A 96 -9.86 8.64 -0.63
C ALA A 96 -9.03 7.69 0.25
N ASN A 97 -8.31 6.77 -0.36
CA ASN A 97 -7.47 5.81 0.35
C ASN A 97 -6.14 6.40 0.85
N MET A 98 -5.64 7.45 0.21
CA MET A 98 -4.46 8.20 0.67
C MET A 98 -4.70 8.94 1.98
N VAL A 99 -5.93 9.39 2.24
CA VAL A 99 -6.29 10.12 3.48
C VAL A 99 -6.54 9.17 4.63
N SER A 100 -6.99 7.94 4.37
CA SER A 100 -7.32 6.93 5.39
C SER A 100 -6.13 6.12 5.91
N GLY A 101 -4.92 6.44 5.54
CA GLY A 101 -3.69 5.72 5.91
C GLY A 101 -3.29 5.79 7.38
N ALA A 102 -4.18 5.37 8.28
CA ALA A 102 -3.83 5.06 9.66
C ALA A 102 -3.01 3.75 9.72
N GLY A 103 -1.77 3.79 9.28
CA GLY A 103 -0.87 2.64 9.19
C GLY A 103 0.33 2.91 8.30
N ARG A 104 0.44 4.12 7.79
CA ARG A 104 1.59 4.53 6.97
C ARG A 104 2.86 4.48 7.80
N THR A 105 3.90 3.91 7.24
CA THR A 105 5.26 4.08 7.77
C THR A 105 5.58 5.58 7.74
N PRO A 106 5.94 6.20 8.87
CA PRO A 106 6.34 7.61 8.87
C PRO A 106 7.50 7.79 7.88
N PRO A 107 7.56 8.90 7.15
CA PRO A 107 8.75 9.24 6.37
C PRO A 107 9.99 9.14 7.25
N HIS A 108 11.10 8.70 6.66
CA HIS A 108 12.35 8.60 7.40
C HIS A 108 12.70 9.93 8.06
N SER A 109 12.93 9.89 9.37
CA SER A 109 13.40 11.08 10.09
C SER A 109 14.88 11.29 9.77
N TRP A 110 15.15 12.17 8.81
CA TRP A 110 16.50 12.57 8.47
C TRP A 110 17.06 13.47 9.56
N HIS A 111 17.81 12.90 10.50
CA HIS A 111 18.46 13.65 11.56
C HIS A 111 19.88 14.08 11.14
N GLY A 112 20.09 15.39 10.99
CA GLY A 112 21.41 15.97 10.68
C GLY A 112 21.80 15.91 9.20
N ALA A 113 23.09 16.11 8.92
CA ALA A 113 23.67 15.94 7.59
C ALA A 113 23.81 14.45 7.30
N ALA A 114 23.09 13.93 6.34
CA ALA A 114 23.23 12.56 5.88
C ALA A 114 24.41 12.45 4.91
N SER A 115 25.23 11.43 5.06
CA SER A 115 26.24 11.06 4.05
C SER A 115 25.57 10.46 2.81
N ASP A 116 26.28 10.42 1.69
CA ASP A 116 25.79 9.75 0.47
C ASP A 116 25.49 8.26 0.74
N GLU A 117 26.24 7.62 1.61
CA GLU A 117 26.00 6.25 2.04
C GLU A 117 24.69 6.11 2.81
N ASP A 118 24.40 7.04 3.73
CA ASP A 118 23.12 7.06 4.44
C ASP A 118 21.96 7.26 3.48
N VAL A 119 22.10 8.16 2.51
CA VAL A 119 21.08 8.41 1.49
C VAL A 119 20.84 7.15 0.65
N ARG A 120 21.91 6.50 0.15
CA ARG A 120 21.77 5.25 -0.63
C ARG A 120 21.10 4.14 0.18
N ARG A 121 21.50 3.97 1.43
CA ARG A 121 20.92 2.97 2.30
C ARG A 121 19.42 3.19 2.52
N VAL A 122 19.02 4.40 2.90
CA VAL A 122 17.62 4.73 3.18
C VAL A 122 16.76 4.59 1.93
N VAL A 123 17.19 5.17 0.80
CA VAL A 123 16.46 5.05 -0.46
C VAL A 123 16.42 3.58 -0.93
N GLY A 124 17.50 2.82 -0.75
CA GLY A 124 17.54 1.39 -1.05
C GLY A 124 16.52 0.60 -0.25
N GLU A 125 16.43 0.84 1.07
CA GLU A 125 15.45 0.20 1.97
C GLU A 125 14.00 0.52 1.54
N ASP A 126 13.72 1.75 1.09
CA ASP A 126 12.41 2.14 0.58
C ASP A 126 12.06 1.44 -0.73
N LEU A 127 13.01 1.36 -1.66
CA LEU A 127 12.82 0.62 -2.91
C LEU A 127 12.63 -0.88 -2.67
N ASP A 128 13.32 -1.46 -1.69
CA ASP A 128 13.16 -2.86 -1.32
C ASP A 128 11.78 -3.13 -0.73
N ARG A 129 11.32 -2.29 0.18
CA ARG A 129 9.98 -2.39 0.77
C ARG A 129 8.89 -2.28 -0.31
N LEU A 130 8.95 -1.24 -1.15
CA LEU A 130 8.03 -1.05 -2.27
C LEU A 130 8.04 -2.27 -3.20
N GLY A 131 9.23 -2.77 -3.55
CA GLY A 131 9.38 -3.95 -4.40
C GLY A 131 8.78 -5.22 -3.80
N GLN A 132 8.95 -5.46 -2.50
CA GLN A 132 8.33 -6.60 -1.82
C GLN A 132 6.80 -6.56 -1.92
N HIS A 133 6.19 -5.40 -1.71
CA HIS A 133 4.73 -5.23 -1.82
C HIS A 133 4.26 -5.41 -3.27
N VAL A 134 4.97 -4.84 -4.24
CA VAL A 134 4.65 -4.98 -5.67
C VAL A 134 4.76 -6.44 -6.12
N THR A 135 5.83 -7.14 -5.74
CA THR A 135 6.02 -8.56 -6.07
C THR A 135 4.93 -9.44 -5.44
N ALA A 136 4.58 -9.18 -4.17
CA ALA A 136 3.48 -9.88 -3.50
C ALA A 136 2.13 -9.64 -4.23
N ALA A 137 1.84 -8.39 -4.58
CA ALA A 137 0.64 -8.04 -5.32
C ALA A 137 0.60 -8.72 -6.71
N LEU A 138 1.73 -8.80 -7.41
CA LEU A 138 1.85 -9.49 -8.70
C LEU A 138 1.54 -10.98 -8.61
N ALA A 139 1.97 -11.64 -7.54
CA ALA A 139 1.76 -13.07 -7.34
C ALA A 139 0.27 -13.43 -7.15
N GLU A 140 -0.49 -12.51 -6.59
CA GLU A 140 -1.89 -12.72 -6.21
C GLU A 140 -2.87 -12.16 -7.25
N GLN A 141 -2.41 -11.29 -8.13
CA GLN A 141 -3.27 -10.53 -9.04
C GLN A 141 -3.56 -11.30 -10.33
N HIS A 142 -4.85 -11.36 -10.73
CA HIS A 142 -5.33 -12.04 -11.92
C HIS A 142 -5.79 -11.10 -13.04
N ASP A 143 -5.98 -9.81 -12.77
CA ASP A 143 -6.30 -8.83 -13.79
C ASP A 143 -5.03 -8.49 -14.61
N ASP A 144 -5.05 -8.76 -15.91
CA ASP A 144 -3.88 -8.58 -16.78
C ASP A 144 -3.40 -7.13 -16.85
N LYS A 145 -4.31 -6.17 -16.77
CA LYS A 145 -3.96 -4.74 -16.85
C LYS A 145 -3.36 -4.25 -15.55
N VAL A 146 -3.84 -4.77 -14.41
CA VAL A 146 -3.24 -4.50 -13.11
C VAL A 146 -1.86 -5.12 -13.02
N ARG A 147 -1.73 -6.37 -13.45
CA ARG A 147 -0.43 -7.05 -13.53
C ARG A 147 0.58 -6.29 -14.39
N ALA A 148 0.15 -5.79 -15.56
CA ALA A 148 1.01 -5.00 -16.44
C ALA A 148 1.52 -3.72 -15.75
N ALA A 149 0.65 -3.00 -15.05
CA ALA A 149 1.02 -1.79 -14.32
C ALA A 149 2.01 -2.08 -13.16
N LEU A 150 1.73 -3.10 -12.36
CA LEU A 150 2.62 -3.53 -11.27
C LEU A 150 3.97 -4.03 -11.80
N ALA A 151 3.98 -4.80 -12.89
CA ALA A 151 5.21 -5.29 -13.52
C ALA A 151 6.07 -4.16 -14.12
N GLU A 152 5.48 -3.07 -14.56
CA GLU A 152 6.21 -1.88 -14.99
C GLU A 152 6.94 -1.23 -13.81
N VAL A 153 6.26 -1.06 -12.69
CA VAL A 153 6.87 -0.57 -11.45
C VAL A 153 8.03 -1.48 -11.01
N GLU A 154 7.81 -2.80 -10.96
CA GLU A 154 8.83 -3.78 -10.55
C GLU A 154 10.10 -3.69 -11.40
N ARG A 155 9.97 -3.62 -12.74
CA ARG A 155 11.13 -3.47 -13.64
C ARG A 155 11.89 -2.16 -13.41
N GLY A 156 11.17 -1.08 -13.17
CA GLY A 156 11.79 0.20 -12.87
C GLY A 156 12.54 0.18 -11.55
N LEU A 157 11.96 -0.40 -10.49
CA LEU A 157 12.61 -0.55 -9.19
C LEU A 157 13.93 -1.32 -9.29
N GLU A 158 13.96 -2.41 -10.04
CA GLU A 158 15.17 -3.20 -10.26
C GLU A 158 16.29 -2.39 -10.93
N THR A 159 15.92 -1.51 -11.88
CA THR A 159 16.87 -0.61 -12.53
C THR A 159 17.53 0.35 -11.54
N TYR A 160 16.72 0.93 -10.63
CA TYR A 160 17.24 1.88 -9.63
C TYR A 160 18.02 1.21 -8.51
N ARG A 161 17.63 0.01 -8.07
CA ARG A 161 18.43 -0.77 -7.11
C ARG A 161 19.84 -1.01 -7.64
N ARG A 162 19.95 -1.40 -8.91
CA ARG A 162 21.24 -1.60 -9.57
C ARG A 162 22.02 -0.29 -9.65
N ALA A 163 21.40 0.79 -10.13
CA ALA A 163 22.04 2.10 -10.23
C ALA A 163 22.57 2.60 -8.88
N LEU A 164 21.83 2.41 -7.79
CA LEU A 164 22.28 2.78 -6.44
C LEU A 164 23.44 1.90 -5.93
N SER A 165 23.55 0.67 -6.38
CA SER A 165 24.64 -0.24 -6.00
C SER A 165 25.93 0.02 -6.75
N GLU A 166 25.88 0.70 -7.90
CA GLU A 166 27.03 0.97 -8.77
C GLU A 166 27.71 2.33 -8.47
N ILE A 167 27.10 3.16 -7.61
CA ILE A 167 27.62 4.47 -7.20
C ILE A 167 28.26 4.37 -5.82
#